data_69439066dec4649f018bfe1313361cb5
#
_entry.id   69439066dec4649f018bfe1313361cb5
#
_cell.length_a   1.000
_cell.length_b   1.000
_cell.length_c   1.000
_cell.angle_alpha   90.00
_cell.angle_beta   90.00
_cell.angle_gamma   90.00
#
_symmetry.space_group_name_H-M   'P 1'
#
loop_
_entity.id
_entity.type
_entity.pdbx_description
1 polymer ?
#
loop_
_entity_poly.entity_id
_entity_poly.type
_entity_poly.pdbx_seq_one_letter_code
_entity_poly.pdbx_strand_id
1 'polypeptide(L)'
;MKKGQEPGQLDKEAVGRITCRILQEEELGGMLVKKLWRLAGMLICLLCLTGGLCSAFLSGFGIRYLVPVFWMLLIASVLFWIGFSRLPLEGVYRLLAILGTLIVVSLFLLLLQKDVIAGYMSAVNGVRSRLNEAYDGTLALYQVSASAMQMTVFFGFILFLLAGLLSAGICYRTN
;
A
#
# COMPACT_ATOMS: atom_id res chain seq x y z
N MET A 1 20.60 66.16 -18.74
CA MET A 1 20.37 65.34 -19.92
C MET A 1 19.98 63.91 -19.49
N LYS A 2 18.68 63.60 -19.48
CA LYS A 2 18.19 62.22 -19.26
C LYS A 2 18.27 61.49 -20.61
N LYS A 3 19.13 60.45 -20.66
CA LYS A 3 19.18 59.53 -21.79
C LYS A 3 17.82 58.84 -21.95
N GLY A 4 17.16 59.08 -23.08
CA GLY A 4 15.91 58.42 -23.44
C GLY A 4 16.13 56.93 -23.55
N GLN A 5 15.42 56.14 -22.72
CA GLN A 5 15.30 54.70 -22.87
C GLN A 5 14.43 54.46 -24.12
N GLU A 6 14.98 53.77 -25.10
CA GLU A 6 14.25 53.39 -26.32
C GLU A 6 13.03 52.52 -25.96
N PRO A 7 11.82 52.86 -26.42
CA PRO A 7 10.59 52.15 -26.06
C PRO A 7 10.55 50.69 -26.53
N GLY A 8 11.40 50.27 -27.44
CA GLY A 8 11.46 48.88 -27.93
C GLY A 8 12.20 47.89 -27.05
N GLN A 9 12.96 48.34 -26.03
CA GLN A 9 13.74 47.46 -25.15
C GLN A 9 12.92 46.93 -23.98
N LEU A 10 11.96 47.71 -23.48
CA LEU A 10 11.04 47.30 -22.40
C LEU A 10 10.06 46.21 -22.85
N ASP A 11 9.67 46.20 -24.11
CA ASP A 11 8.72 45.23 -24.64
C ASP A 11 9.36 43.86 -24.87
N LYS A 12 10.61 43.80 -25.27
CA LYS A 12 11.38 42.55 -25.45
C LYS A 12 11.67 41.83 -24.12
N GLU A 13 11.93 42.57 -23.07
CA GLU A 13 12.14 41.97 -21.72
C GLU A 13 10.83 41.48 -21.11
N ALA A 14 9.71 42.15 -21.36
CA ALA A 14 8.39 41.70 -20.90
C ALA A 14 7.95 40.39 -21.59
N VAL A 15 8.12 40.35 -22.93
CA VAL A 15 7.85 39.15 -23.74
C VAL A 15 8.74 37.97 -23.30
N GLY A 16 10.03 38.21 -23.09
CA GLY A 16 10.95 37.17 -22.61
C GLY A 16 10.57 36.61 -21.24
N ARG A 17 10.11 37.45 -20.31
CA ARG A 17 9.63 37.00 -18.98
C ARG A 17 8.35 36.16 -19.04
N ILE A 18 7.42 36.55 -19.93
CA ILE A 18 6.17 35.80 -20.14
C ILE A 18 6.46 34.45 -20.77
N THR A 19 7.30 34.39 -21.80
CA THR A 19 7.69 33.15 -22.45
C THR A 19 8.41 32.19 -21.48
N CYS A 20 9.31 32.73 -20.64
CA CYS A 20 10.01 31.92 -19.63
C CYS A 20 9.07 31.34 -18.57
N ARG A 21 8.02 32.07 -18.15
CA ARG A 21 6.99 31.56 -17.24
C ARG A 21 6.15 30.47 -17.88
N ILE A 22 5.73 30.65 -19.12
CA ILE A 22 4.93 29.64 -19.83
C ILE A 22 5.72 28.33 -19.98
N LEU A 23 6.98 28.39 -20.37
CA LEU A 23 7.85 27.21 -20.47
C LEU A 23 8.07 26.54 -19.11
N GLN A 24 8.21 27.31 -18.06
CA GLN A 24 8.39 26.79 -16.71
C GLN A 24 7.11 26.11 -16.16
N GLU A 25 5.92 26.63 -16.48
CA GLU A 25 4.64 26.01 -16.16
C GLU A 25 4.42 24.71 -16.94
N GLU A 26 4.82 24.66 -18.21
CA GLU A 26 4.71 23.46 -19.05
C GLU A 26 5.65 22.33 -18.57
N GLU A 27 6.89 22.67 -18.20
CA GLU A 27 7.84 21.72 -17.59
C GLU A 27 7.34 21.20 -16.24
N LEU A 28 6.78 22.07 -15.41
CA LEU A 28 6.22 21.71 -14.10
C LEU A 28 5.02 20.79 -14.27
N GLY A 29 4.13 21.08 -15.21
CA GLY A 29 3.00 20.24 -15.58
C GLY A 29 3.44 18.84 -16.05
N GLY A 30 4.42 18.78 -16.94
CA GLY A 30 4.99 17.50 -17.41
C GLY A 30 5.64 16.66 -16.31
N MET A 31 6.34 17.31 -15.37
CA MET A 31 6.92 16.63 -14.21
C MET A 31 5.86 16.08 -13.24
N LEU A 32 4.80 16.85 -12.99
CA LEU A 32 3.68 16.43 -12.14
C LEU A 32 2.94 15.22 -12.73
N VAL A 33 2.66 15.25 -14.03
CA VAL A 33 2.03 14.14 -14.74
C VAL A 33 2.88 12.87 -14.65
N LYS A 34 4.19 12.94 -14.88
CA LYS A 34 5.10 11.79 -14.75
C LYS A 34 5.13 11.22 -13.33
N LYS A 35 5.14 12.09 -12.31
CA LYS A 35 5.07 11.65 -10.88
C LYS A 35 3.74 10.97 -10.57
N LEU A 36 2.63 11.50 -11.09
CA LEU A 36 1.30 10.92 -10.89
C LEU A 36 1.18 9.53 -11.54
N TRP A 37 1.65 9.37 -12.78
CA TRP A 37 1.67 8.08 -13.48
C TRP A 37 2.53 7.04 -12.76
N ARG A 38 3.67 7.44 -12.23
CA ARG A 38 4.53 6.55 -11.43
C ARG A 38 3.84 6.10 -10.14
N LEU A 39 3.15 7.02 -9.46
CA LEU A 39 2.36 6.70 -8.27
C LEU A 39 1.20 5.75 -8.58
N ALA A 40 0.44 6.04 -9.64
CA ALA A 40 -0.67 5.20 -10.07
C ALA A 40 -0.19 3.79 -10.43
N GLY A 41 0.90 3.67 -11.17
CA GLY A 41 1.50 2.38 -11.51
C GLY A 41 1.95 1.58 -10.28
N MET A 42 2.58 2.24 -9.30
CA MET A 42 2.99 1.62 -8.04
C MET A 42 1.76 1.15 -7.23
N LEU A 43 0.72 1.96 -7.15
CA LEU A 43 -0.52 1.63 -6.46
C LEU A 43 -1.21 0.42 -7.10
N ILE A 44 -1.37 0.42 -8.42
CA ILE A 44 -1.98 -0.70 -9.15
C ILE A 44 -1.16 -1.97 -8.96
N CYS A 45 0.15 -1.89 -9.08
CA CYS A 45 1.04 -3.04 -8.91
C CYS A 45 0.92 -3.63 -7.49
N LEU A 46 0.93 -2.80 -6.45
CA LEU A 46 0.76 -3.25 -5.06
C LEU A 46 -0.62 -3.85 -4.83
N LEU A 47 -1.69 -3.23 -5.34
CA LEU A 47 -3.04 -3.77 -5.23
C LEU A 47 -3.18 -5.13 -5.92
N CYS A 48 -2.65 -5.27 -7.13
CA CYS A 48 -2.69 -6.52 -7.87
C CYS A 48 -1.87 -7.63 -7.21
N LEU A 49 -0.66 -7.32 -6.73
CA LEU A 49 0.20 -8.32 -6.09
C LEU A 49 -0.36 -8.76 -4.74
N THR A 50 -0.69 -7.81 -3.85
CA THR A 50 -1.20 -8.15 -2.51
C THR A 50 -2.59 -8.77 -2.57
N GLY A 51 -3.51 -8.15 -3.32
CA GLY A 51 -4.87 -8.63 -3.49
C GLY A 51 -4.93 -9.95 -4.27
N GLY A 52 -4.14 -10.08 -5.34
CA GLY A 52 -4.03 -11.29 -6.14
C GLY A 52 -3.52 -12.49 -5.35
N LEU A 53 -2.42 -12.33 -4.62
CA LEU A 53 -1.85 -13.40 -3.79
C LEU A 53 -2.83 -13.85 -2.70
N CYS A 54 -3.42 -12.90 -1.96
CA CYS A 54 -4.35 -13.25 -0.88
C CYS A 54 -5.65 -13.83 -1.42
N SER A 55 -6.22 -13.29 -2.49
CA SER A 55 -7.47 -13.83 -3.05
C SER A 55 -7.26 -15.20 -3.70
N ALA A 56 -6.12 -15.45 -4.35
CA ALA A 56 -5.76 -16.76 -4.87
C ALA A 56 -5.65 -17.81 -3.74
N PHE A 57 -5.01 -17.44 -2.62
CA PHE A 57 -4.93 -18.29 -1.45
C PHE A 57 -6.32 -18.59 -0.86
N LEU A 58 -7.11 -17.55 -0.60
CA LEU A 58 -8.47 -17.68 -0.04
C LEU A 58 -9.37 -18.54 -0.92
N SER A 59 -9.34 -18.33 -2.23
CA SER A 59 -10.12 -19.10 -3.19
C SER A 59 -9.64 -20.55 -3.31
N GLY A 60 -8.32 -20.76 -3.38
CA GLY A 60 -7.71 -22.10 -3.49
C GLY A 60 -8.05 -23.01 -2.33
N PHE A 61 -8.12 -22.45 -1.11
CA PHE A 61 -8.47 -23.21 0.10
C PHE A 61 -9.95 -23.11 0.49
N GLY A 62 -10.80 -22.46 -0.32
CA GLY A 62 -12.25 -22.36 -0.07
C GLY A 62 -12.60 -21.58 1.20
N ILE A 63 -11.75 -20.64 1.60
CA ILE A 63 -11.89 -19.86 2.82
C ILE A 63 -12.93 -18.76 2.62
N ARG A 64 -13.97 -18.74 3.48
CA ARG A 64 -15.01 -17.71 3.45
C ARG A 64 -14.56 -16.44 4.16
N TYR A 65 -14.72 -15.30 3.52
CA TYR A 65 -14.38 -13.97 4.05
C TYR A 65 -15.37 -12.91 3.57
N LEU A 66 -15.38 -11.75 4.23
CA LEU A 66 -16.23 -10.63 3.83
C LEU A 66 -15.54 -9.84 2.72
N VAL A 67 -15.93 -10.10 1.47
CA VAL A 67 -15.33 -9.50 0.26
C VAL A 67 -15.23 -7.97 0.33
N PRO A 68 -16.29 -7.21 0.66
CA PRO A 68 -16.19 -5.75 0.69
C PRO A 68 -15.22 -5.23 1.75
N VAL A 69 -15.22 -5.83 2.94
CA VAL A 69 -14.31 -5.45 4.03
C VAL A 69 -12.86 -5.79 3.68
N PHE A 70 -12.63 -6.93 3.05
CA PHE A 70 -11.30 -7.34 2.57
C PHE A 70 -10.71 -6.32 1.58
N TRP A 71 -11.49 -5.88 0.58
CA TRP A 71 -11.04 -4.88 -0.39
C TRP A 71 -10.81 -3.50 0.25
N MET A 72 -11.64 -3.11 1.20
CA MET A 72 -11.42 -1.87 1.97
C MET A 72 -10.11 -1.92 2.76
N LEU A 73 -9.84 -3.03 3.46
CA LEU A 73 -8.59 -3.22 4.20
C LEU A 73 -7.37 -3.25 3.28
N LEU A 74 -7.48 -3.88 2.12
CA LEU A 74 -6.43 -3.91 1.10
C LEU A 74 -6.08 -2.49 0.63
N ILE A 75 -7.09 -1.73 0.20
CA ILE A 75 -6.90 -0.35 -0.28
C ILE A 75 -6.31 0.52 0.82
N ALA A 76 -6.86 0.45 2.04
CA ALA A 76 -6.36 1.22 3.18
C ALA A 76 -4.90 0.87 3.52
N SER A 77 -4.53 -0.42 3.49
CA SER A 77 -3.17 -0.88 3.75
C SER A 77 -2.18 -0.37 2.69
N VAL A 78 -2.54 -0.47 1.43
CA VAL A 78 -1.69 -0.01 0.32
C VAL A 78 -1.52 1.51 0.34
N LEU A 79 -2.62 2.26 0.56
CA LEU A 79 -2.56 3.73 0.67
C LEU A 79 -1.72 4.17 1.86
N PHE A 80 -1.86 3.50 3.01
CA PHE A 80 -1.05 3.77 4.20
C PHE A 80 0.45 3.62 3.89
N TRP A 81 0.88 2.50 3.30
CA TRP A 81 2.28 2.24 3.03
C TRP A 81 2.87 3.13 1.92
N ILE A 82 2.08 3.46 0.89
CA ILE A 82 2.49 4.44 -0.12
C ILE A 82 2.64 5.83 0.51
N GLY A 83 1.68 6.27 1.34
CA GLY A 83 1.76 7.52 2.08
C GLY A 83 2.97 7.55 3.00
N PHE A 84 3.18 6.47 3.77
CA PHE A 84 4.31 6.33 4.67
C PHE A 84 5.66 6.39 3.95
N SER A 85 5.79 5.75 2.79
CA SER A 85 7.02 5.76 1.99
C SER A 85 7.34 7.13 1.38
N ARG A 86 6.36 8.03 1.32
CA ARG A 86 6.49 9.39 0.77
C ARG A 86 6.77 10.46 1.83
N LEU A 87 6.69 10.12 3.10
CA LEU A 87 7.04 11.06 4.17
C LEU A 87 8.53 11.42 4.05
N PRO A 88 8.88 12.71 4.06
CA PRO A 88 10.26 13.18 4.00
C PRO A 88 10.94 13.00 5.36
N LEU A 89 10.96 11.76 5.86
CA LEU A 89 11.57 11.41 7.12
C LEU A 89 12.99 10.87 6.86
N GLU A 90 13.97 11.50 7.49
CA GLU A 90 15.37 11.09 7.36
C GLU A 90 15.89 10.54 8.69
N GLY A 91 16.82 9.58 8.59
CA GLY A 91 17.57 9.06 9.73
C GLY A 91 16.69 8.57 10.89
N VAL A 92 16.86 9.17 12.07
CA VAL A 92 16.22 8.77 13.32
C VAL A 92 14.69 8.89 13.28
N TYR A 93 14.15 9.92 12.61
CA TYR A 93 12.69 10.11 12.50
C TYR A 93 12.00 8.98 11.72
N ARG A 94 12.66 8.46 10.69
CA ARG A 94 12.17 7.30 9.94
C ARG A 94 12.13 6.04 10.81
N LEU A 95 13.19 5.83 11.61
CA LEU A 95 13.24 4.73 12.56
C LEU A 95 12.12 4.82 13.61
N LEU A 96 11.92 6.01 14.20
CA LEU A 96 10.86 6.27 15.17
C LEU A 96 9.47 6.05 14.58
N ALA A 97 9.24 6.45 13.33
CA ALA A 97 7.98 6.22 12.63
C ALA A 97 7.71 4.73 12.40
N ILE A 98 8.72 3.95 12.02
CA ILE A 98 8.62 2.49 11.88
C ILE A 98 8.31 1.85 13.25
N LEU A 99 9.05 2.22 14.31
CA LEU A 99 8.80 1.72 15.66
C LEU A 99 7.41 2.08 16.15
N GLY A 100 6.95 3.32 15.92
CA GLY A 100 5.59 3.75 16.24
C GLY A 100 4.53 2.90 15.52
N THR A 101 4.72 2.64 14.23
CA THR A 101 3.83 1.76 13.46
C THR A 101 3.81 0.35 14.03
N LEU A 102 4.96 -0.22 14.38
CA LEU A 102 5.04 -1.55 15.00
C LEU A 102 4.34 -1.60 16.36
N ILE A 103 4.48 -0.57 17.19
CA ILE A 103 3.77 -0.48 18.48
C ILE A 103 2.26 -0.45 18.27
N VAL A 104 1.77 0.38 17.33
CA VAL A 104 0.33 0.46 17.02
C VAL A 104 -0.20 -0.87 16.50
N VAL A 105 0.51 -1.52 15.57
CA VAL A 105 0.12 -2.85 15.05
C VAL A 105 0.11 -3.90 16.17
N SER A 106 1.12 -3.89 17.05
CA SER A 106 1.18 -4.81 18.19
C SER A 106 0.02 -4.60 19.17
N LEU A 107 -0.35 -3.34 19.42
CA LEU A 107 -1.50 -3.02 20.27
C LEU A 107 -2.82 -3.51 19.64
N PHE A 108 -3.00 -3.31 18.33
CA PHE A 108 -4.16 -3.87 17.62
C PHE A 108 -4.19 -5.39 17.65
N LEU A 109 -3.04 -6.06 17.50
CA LEU A 109 -2.94 -7.52 17.64
C LEU A 109 -3.33 -7.99 19.04
N LEU A 110 -2.94 -7.28 20.09
CA LEU A 110 -3.33 -7.59 21.46
C LEU A 110 -4.83 -7.42 21.69
N LEU A 111 -5.42 -6.35 21.15
CA LEU A 111 -6.86 -6.08 21.27
C LEU A 111 -7.71 -7.11 20.52
N LEU A 112 -7.27 -7.53 19.34
CA LEU A 112 -7.99 -8.46 18.45
C LEU A 112 -7.43 -9.88 18.49
N GLN A 113 -6.61 -10.22 19.49
CA GLN A 113 -5.91 -11.50 19.54
C GLN A 113 -6.84 -12.72 19.43
N LYS A 114 -8.03 -12.69 20.04
CA LYS A 114 -8.99 -13.79 19.96
C LYS A 114 -9.49 -14.00 18.52
N ASP A 115 -9.79 -12.91 17.82
CA ASP A 115 -10.28 -12.96 16.44
C ASP A 115 -9.17 -13.37 15.47
N VAL A 116 -7.95 -12.86 15.68
CA VAL A 116 -6.78 -13.21 14.88
C VAL A 116 -6.40 -14.68 15.07
N ILE A 117 -6.41 -15.20 16.31
CA ILE A 117 -6.09 -16.60 16.60
C ILE A 117 -7.18 -17.51 16.01
N ALA A 118 -8.46 -17.18 16.19
CA ALA A 118 -9.55 -17.95 15.60
C ALA A 118 -9.46 -17.97 14.07
N GLY A 119 -9.18 -16.82 13.45
CA GLY A 119 -8.96 -16.71 12.02
C GLY A 119 -7.78 -17.55 11.53
N TYR A 120 -6.64 -17.48 12.23
CA TYR A 120 -5.46 -18.30 11.94
C TYR A 120 -5.76 -19.81 12.01
N MET A 121 -6.36 -20.29 13.11
CA MET A 121 -6.68 -21.71 13.27
C MET A 121 -7.65 -22.21 12.21
N SER A 122 -8.64 -21.38 11.85
CA SER A 122 -9.60 -21.72 10.80
C SER A 122 -8.95 -21.71 9.40
N ALA A 123 -8.01 -20.79 9.13
CA ALA A 123 -7.23 -20.80 7.90
C ALA A 123 -6.38 -22.06 7.76
N VAL A 124 -5.69 -22.45 8.85
CA VAL A 124 -4.92 -23.71 8.91
C VAL A 124 -5.82 -24.92 8.69
N ASN A 125 -7.03 -24.92 9.26
CA ASN A 125 -8.00 -26.00 9.01
C ASN A 125 -8.40 -26.07 7.54
N GLY A 126 -8.61 -24.95 6.87
CA GLY A 126 -8.89 -24.91 5.43
C GLY A 126 -7.77 -25.56 4.59
N VAL A 127 -6.52 -25.24 4.92
CA VAL A 127 -5.34 -25.85 4.26
C VAL A 127 -5.27 -27.35 4.56
N ARG A 128 -5.39 -27.75 5.83
CA ARG A 128 -5.34 -29.17 6.23
C ARG A 128 -6.46 -30.00 5.62
N SER A 129 -7.68 -29.45 5.54
CA SER A 129 -8.80 -30.12 4.88
C SER A 129 -8.50 -30.41 3.42
N ARG A 130 -7.96 -29.43 2.69
CA ARG A 130 -7.58 -29.63 1.28
C ARG A 130 -6.43 -30.62 1.10
N LEU A 131 -5.45 -30.61 2.01
CA LEU A 131 -4.38 -31.59 1.99
C LEU A 131 -4.90 -33.00 2.28
N ASN A 132 -5.81 -33.16 3.25
CA ASN A 132 -6.43 -34.44 3.54
C ASN A 132 -7.23 -34.98 2.34
N GLU A 133 -7.99 -34.08 1.65
CA GLU A 133 -8.71 -34.47 0.42
C GLU A 133 -7.75 -34.88 -0.72
N ALA A 134 -6.63 -34.17 -0.87
CA ALA A 134 -5.72 -34.42 -1.99
C ALA A 134 -4.82 -35.65 -1.80
N TYR A 135 -4.50 -36.01 -0.55
CA TYR A 135 -3.52 -37.05 -0.23
C TYR A 135 -4.08 -38.17 0.66
N ASP A 136 -5.41 -38.29 0.80
CA ASP A 136 -6.09 -39.24 1.72
C ASP A 136 -5.48 -39.21 3.11
N GLY A 137 -5.07 -38.02 3.56
CA GLY A 137 -4.39 -37.82 4.84
C GLY A 137 -5.34 -37.74 6.02
N THR A 138 -4.79 -37.89 7.23
CA THR A 138 -5.52 -37.82 8.50
C THR A 138 -5.02 -36.70 9.40
N LEU A 139 -4.66 -35.53 8.82
CA LEU A 139 -4.21 -34.37 9.59
C LEU A 139 -5.32 -33.90 10.53
N ALA A 140 -5.02 -33.84 11.83
CA ALA A 140 -5.96 -33.38 12.82
C ALA A 140 -6.36 -31.90 12.60
N LEU A 141 -7.64 -31.60 12.66
CA LEU A 141 -8.19 -30.26 12.57
C LEU A 141 -8.33 -29.64 13.97
N TYR A 142 -8.16 -28.31 14.04
CA TYR A 142 -8.48 -27.58 15.26
C TYR A 142 -9.99 -27.52 15.46
N GLN A 143 -10.45 -27.67 16.70
CA GLN A 143 -11.87 -27.55 17.06
C GLN A 143 -12.30 -26.07 17.14
N VAL A 144 -12.04 -25.31 16.08
CA VAL A 144 -12.35 -23.88 16.00
C VAL A 144 -13.02 -23.60 14.66
N SER A 145 -14.15 -22.90 14.72
CA SER A 145 -14.84 -22.36 13.54
C SER A 145 -14.84 -20.84 13.65
N ALA A 146 -14.03 -20.18 12.83
CA ALA A 146 -14.02 -18.73 12.78
C ALA A 146 -15.17 -18.20 11.91
N SER A 147 -15.74 -17.08 12.32
CA SER A 147 -16.69 -16.33 11.50
C SER A 147 -15.97 -15.69 10.29
N ALA A 148 -16.73 -15.35 9.25
CA ALA A 148 -16.18 -14.66 8.08
C ALA A 148 -15.51 -13.32 8.47
N MET A 149 -15.98 -12.64 9.52
CA MET A 149 -15.37 -11.43 10.06
C MET A 149 -14.00 -11.69 10.68
N GLN A 150 -13.86 -12.72 11.51
CA GLN A 150 -12.59 -13.11 12.13
C GLN A 150 -11.55 -13.50 11.09
N MET A 151 -11.98 -14.23 10.05
CA MET A 151 -11.12 -14.54 8.90
C MET A 151 -10.66 -13.27 8.18
N THR A 152 -11.57 -12.31 7.96
CA THR A 152 -11.25 -11.04 7.30
C THR A 152 -10.28 -10.21 8.14
N VAL A 153 -10.43 -10.17 9.47
CA VAL A 153 -9.50 -9.49 10.38
C VAL A 153 -8.11 -10.12 10.32
N PHE A 154 -8.01 -11.44 10.39
CA PHE A 154 -6.73 -12.15 10.28
C PHE A 154 -6.02 -11.87 8.96
N PHE A 155 -6.73 -12.00 7.84
CA PHE A 155 -6.16 -11.69 6.52
C PHE A 155 -5.88 -10.20 6.35
N GLY A 156 -6.61 -9.31 7.01
CA GLY A 156 -6.32 -7.87 7.05
C GLY A 156 -4.92 -7.57 7.61
N PHE A 157 -4.50 -8.26 8.67
CA PHE A 157 -3.14 -8.16 9.19
C PHE A 157 -2.10 -8.70 8.20
N ILE A 158 -2.36 -9.81 7.55
CA ILE A 158 -1.47 -10.37 6.52
C ILE A 158 -1.33 -9.39 5.35
N LEU A 159 -2.44 -8.81 4.87
CA LEU A 159 -2.45 -7.80 3.82
C LEU A 159 -1.62 -6.58 4.20
N PHE A 160 -1.77 -6.10 5.43
CA PHE A 160 -1.02 -4.94 5.92
C PHE A 160 0.49 -5.21 5.93
N LEU A 161 0.92 -6.35 6.44
CA LEU A 161 2.33 -6.75 6.47
C LEU A 161 2.89 -6.98 5.06
N LEU A 162 2.14 -7.67 4.21
CA LEU A 162 2.55 -7.96 2.83
C LEU A 162 2.67 -6.67 2.00
N ALA A 163 1.72 -5.75 2.12
CA ALA A 163 1.77 -4.44 1.47
C ALA A 163 2.99 -3.64 1.95
N GLY A 164 3.35 -3.73 3.24
CA GLY A 164 4.54 -3.10 3.80
C GLY A 164 5.83 -3.65 3.23
N LEU A 165 5.97 -4.97 3.18
CA LEU A 165 7.15 -5.64 2.62
C LEU A 165 7.34 -5.32 1.14
N LEU A 166 6.27 -5.39 0.35
CA LEU A 166 6.31 -5.09 -1.08
C LEU A 166 6.60 -3.61 -1.34
N SER A 167 5.99 -2.71 -0.55
CA SER A 167 6.26 -1.27 -0.63
C SER A 167 7.72 -0.95 -0.31
N ALA A 168 8.28 -1.55 0.73
CA ALA A 168 9.71 -1.40 1.09
C ALA A 168 10.62 -1.87 -0.04
N GLY A 169 10.33 -3.03 -0.65
CA GLY A 169 11.10 -3.58 -1.77
C GLY A 169 11.07 -2.69 -3.02
N ILE A 170 9.91 -2.13 -3.35
CA ILE A 170 9.76 -1.22 -4.49
C ILE A 170 10.51 0.11 -4.22
N CYS A 171 10.37 0.68 -3.01
CA CYS A 171 11.05 1.92 -2.66
C CYS A 171 12.57 1.77 -2.62
N TYR A 172 13.09 0.63 -2.16
CA TYR A 172 14.53 0.36 -2.16
C TYR A 172 15.12 0.31 -3.57
N ARG A 173 14.36 -0.16 -4.55
CA ARG A 173 14.80 -0.28 -5.95
C ARG A 173 14.69 1.02 -6.75
N THR A 174 13.90 1.99 -6.28
CA THR A 174 13.64 3.26 -7.00
C THR A 174 14.47 4.45 -6.50
N ASN A 175 15.24 4.29 -5.44
CA ASN A 175 16.30 5.19 -4.96
C ASN A 175 17.66 4.72 -5.46
#